data_eb96f5fec0dd14e29530f43c1c3633ee
#
_entry.id   eb96f5fec0dd14e29530f43c1c3633ee
#
_cell.length_a   1.000
_cell.length_b   1.000
_cell.length_c   1.000
_cell.angle_alpha   90.00
_cell.angle_beta   90.00
_cell.angle_gamma   90.00
#
_symmetry.space_group_name_H-M   'P 1'
#
loop_
_entity.id
_entity.type
_entity.pdbx_description
1 polymer ?
#
loop_
_entity_poly.entity_id
_entity_poly.type
_entity_poly.pdbx_seq_one_letter_code
_entity_poly.pdbx_strand_id
1 'polypeptide(L)'
;MNVLIFGYGLRAGGFDSAMYFLQRGDNVRITDIRSRDSMGEGVDYLEKKGAVIHCSGHLTDDFLWSDLVIKSPSIRQDNEFLAFAKRIENDLTYASSRPEVSQVKIICVTGSRYKATTSSALCHALNEMGHRTHMCGNMGISAFSELQKWDEGDIPEYLIIEMSTWLARDTYLFMKGNVPHVEASVITSVFENPDTTEEAANRLGEFNLHANHIICPAEVKDAIEKLAAKKAKNISSIEAASWAMSKALPDKMRRPYAVLKKLGFSSSQINAALKSFKGIPNRCELVLRTENAMYINDSSSVIPVAVNFTVDNYESLPVHLICGGSDSSLDAHAMLQSLRSAASISLLAGSFTQKKLIPLLRENKIAFKGPYEKMEEAVRNASSKLNSKSSILQVVLLSPGASPFENYGNEFSRGEAFKQAVSQLVR
;
A
#
# COMPACT_ATOMS: atom_id res chain seq x y z
N MET A 1 -25.20 -19.14 -2.69
CA MET A 1 -25.90 -17.88 -2.45
C MET A 1 -25.69 -16.90 -3.57
N ASN A 2 -26.42 -15.78 -3.58
CA ASN A 2 -26.27 -14.71 -4.57
C ASN A 2 -25.36 -13.63 -4.00
N VAL A 3 -24.21 -13.40 -4.63
CA VAL A 3 -23.20 -12.46 -4.14
C VAL A 3 -23.02 -11.33 -5.15
N LEU A 4 -23.09 -10.10 -4.70
CA LEU A 4 -22.81 -8.91 -5.48
C LEU A 4 -21.46 -8.32 -5.05
N ILE A 5 -20.53 -8.22 -5.98
CA ILE A 5 -19.27 -7.48 -5.80
C ILE A 5 -19.54 -6.04 -6.21
N PHE A 6 -19.60 -5.14 -5.24
CA PHE A 6 -19.88 -3.73 -5.44
C PHE A 6 -18.57 -2.93 -5.53
N GLY A 7 -18.19 -2.62 -6.76
CA GLY A 7 -16.92 -2.01 -7.12
C GLY A 7 -15.81 -3.05 -7.32
N TYR A 8 -15.44 -3.28 -8.55
CA TYR A 8 -14.36 -4.21 -8.93
C TYR A 8 -12.98 -3.76 -8.43
N GLY A 9 -12.82 -2.44 -8.21
CA GLY A 9 -11.57 -1.87 -7.75
C GLY A 9 -10.49 -1.77 -8.84
N LEU A 10 -9.41 -1.06 -8.52
CA LEU A 10 -8.23 -0.88 -9.39
C LEU A 10 -7.13 -1.93 -9.16
N ARG A 11 -7.26 -2.71 -8.09
CA ARG A 11 -6.33 -3.76 -7.67
C ARG A 11 -7.11 -5.05 -7.45
N ALA A 12 -6.42 -6.15 -7.27
CA ALA A 12 -6.98 -7.51 -7.26
C ALA A 12 -8.22 -7.78 -6.37
N GLY A 13 -8.58 -6.90 -5.43
CA GLY A 13 -9.62 -7.17 -4.43
C GLY A 13 -10.98 -7.62 -4.98
N GLY A 14 -11.51 -6.97 -6.02
CA GLY A 14 -12.77 -7.38 -6.63
C GLY A 14 -12.66 -8.68 -7.43
N PHE A 15 -11.51 -8.90 -8.08
CA PHE A 15 -11.23 -10.14 -8.78
C PHE A 15 -11.16 -11.32 -7.80
N ASP A 16 -10.35 -11.18 -6.74
CA ASP A 16 -10.18 -12.23 -5.73
C ASP A 16 -11.49 -12.55 -5.02
N SER A 17 -12.30 -11.51 -4.71
CA SER A 17 -13.64 -11.68 -4.13
C SER A 17 -14.55 -12.50 -5.05
N ALA A 18 -14.62 -12.14 -6.32
CA ALA A 18 -15.44 -12.86 -7.31
C ALA A 18 -14.98 -14.30 -7.48
N MET A 19 -13.67 -14.51 -7.59
CA MET A 19 -13.09 -15.85 -7.72
C MET A 19 -13.39 -16.74 -6.52
N TYR A 20 -13.25 -16.20 -5.30
CA TYR A 20 -13.53 -16.94 -4.08
C TYR A 20 -14.96 -17.50 -4.07
N PHE A 21 -15.96 -16.67 -4.36
CA PHE A 21 -17.36 -17.09 -4.37
C PHE A 21 -17.71 -18.00 -5.56
N LEU A 22 -17.16 -17.74 -6.75
CA LEU A 22 -17.35 -18.63 -7.92
C LEU A 22 -16.80 -20.05 -7.67
N GLN A 23 -15.64 -20.17 -7.05
CA GLN A 23 -15.04 -21.46 -6.72
C GLN A 23 -15.87 -22.26 -5.69
N ARG A 24 -16.63 -21.58 -4.86
CA ARG A 24 -17.55 -22.17 -3.90
C ARG A 24 -18.93 -22.54 -4.51
N GLY A 25 -19.12 -22.25 -5.80
CA GLY A 25 -20.38 -22.51 -6.52
C GLY A 25 -21.46 -21.47 -6.23
N ASP A 26 -21.13 -20.30 -5.71
CA ASP A 26 -22.04 -19.19 -5.53
C ASP A 26 -22.33 -18.46 -6.85
N ASN A 27 -23.53 -17.85 -6.99
CA ASN A 27 -23.87 -17.01 -8.12
C ASN A 27 -23.27 -15.62 -7.88
N VAL A 28 -22.42 -15.13 -8.80
CA VAL A 28 -21.71 -13.87 -8.63
C VAL A 28 -22.12 -12.85 -9.69
N ARG A 29 -22.49 -11.64 -9.22
CA ARG A 29 -22.59 -10.43 -10.05
C ARG A 29 -21.52 -9.45 -9.63
N ILE A 30 -21.03 -8.66 -10.60
CA ILE A 30 -20.07 -7.59 -10.36
C ILE A 30 -20.66 -6.31 -10.93
N THR A 31 -20.66 -5.23 -10.15
CA THR A 31 -21.12 -3.92 -10.63
C THR A 31 -20.06 -2.84 -10.41
N ASP A 32 -19.79 -2.04 -11.45
CA ASP A 32 -18.80 -0.95 -11.40
C ASP A 32 -19.27 0.24 -12.26
N ILE A 33 -18.93 1.46 -11.85
CA ILE A 33 -19.25 2.68 -12.61
C ILE A 33 -18.40 2.84 -13.86
N ARG A 34 -17.26 2.16 -13.92
CA ARG A 34 -16.35 2.20 -15.06
C ARG A 34 -16.93 1.45 -16.26
N SER A 35 -16.48 1.86 -17.45
CA SER A 35 -16.74 1.12 -18.68
C SER A 35 -16.00 -0.22 -18.67
N ARG A 36 -16.52 -1.18 -19.44
CA ARG A 36 -15.93 -2.52 -19.59
C ARG A 36 -14.45 -2.46 -19.94
N ASP A 37 -14.09 -1.65 -20.94
CA ASP A 37 -12.73 -1.54 -21.45
C ASP A 37 -11.74 -1.03 -20.38
N SER A 38 -12.22 -0.29 -19.39
CA SER A 38 -11.40 0.24 -18.29
C SER A 38 -11.25 -0.72 -17.10
N MET A 39 -11.94 -1.87 -17.11
CA MET A 39 -11.88 -2.86 -16.04
C MET A 39 -10.78 -3.92 -16.23
N GLY A 40 -10.22 -4.02 -17.45
CA GLY A 40 -9.10 -4.91 -17.75
C GLY A 40 -9.51 -6.39 -18.05
N GLU A 41 -8.55 -7.19 -18.46
CA GLU A 41 -8.77 -8.57 -18.93
C GLU A 41 -9.31 -9.55 -17.88
N GLY A 42 -9.10 -9.28 -16.61
CA GLY A 42 -9.61 -10.13 -15.52
C GLY A 42 -11.13 -10.28 -15.51
N VAL A 43 -11.85 -9.29 -16.03
CA VAL A 43 -13.32 -9.30 -16.12
C VAL A 43 -13.81 -10.37 -17.12
N ASP A 44 -13.13 -10.50 -18.27
CA ASP A 44 -13.47 -11.50 -19.28
C ASP A 44 -13.24 -12.93 -18.77
N TYR A 45 -12.22 -13.10 -17.94
CA TYR A 45 -11.97 -14.39 -17.29
C TYR A 45 -13.08 -14.73 -16.29
N LEU A 46 -13.53 -13.77 -15.49
CA LEU A 46 -14.62 -13.97 -14.51
C LEU A 46 -15.95 -14.31 -15.20
N GLU A 47 -16.27 -13.67 -16.34
CA GLU A 47 -17.48 -14.02 -17.11
C GLU A 47 -17.41 -15.45 -17.64
N LYS A 48 -16.27 -15.87 -18.18
CA LYS A 48 -16.05 -17.27 -18.62
C LYS A 48 -16.21 -18.26 -17.46
N LYS A 49 -16.00 -17.80 -16.22
CA LYS A 49 -16.24 -18.60 -15.01
C LYS A 49 -17.65 -18.51 -14.47
N GLY A 50 -18.55 -17.74 -15.11
CA GLY A 50 -19.96 -17.66 -14.78
C GLY A 50 -20.38 -16.40 -14.00
N ALA A 51 -19.51 -15.42 -13.83
CA ALA A 51 -19.91 -14.12 -13.28
C ALA A 51 -20.74 -13.32 -14.27
N VAL A 52 -21.72 -12.55 -13.78
CA VAL A 52 -22.45 -11.55 -14.57
C VAL A 52 -21.86 -10.17 -14.26
N ILE A 53 -21.51 -9.41 -15.30
CA ILE A 53 -20.85 -8.13 -15.16
C ILE A 53 -21.78 -6.99 -15.60
N HIS A 54 -22.03 -6.04 -14.70
CA HIS A 54 -22.71 -4.78 -14.99
C HIS A 54 -21.71 -3.63 -14.82
N CYS A 55 -21.45 -2.92 -15.90
CA CYS A 55 -20.51 -1.80 -15.96
C CYS A 55 -21.20 -0.53 -16.46
N SER A 56 -20.51 0.62 -16.34
CA SER A 56 -21.03 1.95 -16.69
C SER A 56 -22.21 2.40 -15.83
N GLY A 57 -22.31 1.90 -14.61
CA GLY A 57 -23.37 2.24 -13.66
C GLY A 57 -23.75 1.07 -12.78
N HIS A 58 -24.72 1.30 -11.90
CA HIS A 58 -25.24 0.29 -10.98
C HIS A 58 -26.75 0.09 -11.21
N LEU A 59 -27.22 -1.13 -11.02
CA LEU A 59 -28.63 -1.50 -11.14
C LEU A 59 -29.18 -1.87 -9.76
N THR A 60 -30.28 -1.25 -9.34
CA THR A 60 -30.96 -1.58 -8.08
C THR A 60 -31.30 -3.07 -7.99
N ASP A 61 -31.67 -3.69 -9.12
CA ASP A 61 -32.02 -5.11 -9.19
C ASP A 61 -30.86 -6.03 -8.79
N ASP A 62 -29.61 -5.62 -8.95
CA ASP A 62 -28.45 -6.40 -8.49
C ASP A 62 -28.38 -6.47 -6.96
N PHE A 63 -28.68 -5.36 -6.31
CA PHE A 63 -28.70 -5.29 -4.84
C PHE A 63 -29.88 -6.06 -4.26
N LEU A 64 -31.07 -5.92 -4.84
CA LEU A 64 -32.24 -6.69 -4.42
C LEU A 64 -32.11 -8.19 -4.65
N TRP A 65 -31.44 -8.59 -5.73
CA TRP A 65 -31.14 -9.97 -6.06
C TRP A 65 -30.14 -10.60 -5.07
N SER A 66 -29.20 -9.81 -4.55
CA SER A 66 -28.09 -10.33 -3.74
C SER A 66 -28.54 -10.74 -2.32
N ASP A 67 -27.96 -11.79 -1.81
CA ASP A 67 -28.01 -12.18 -0.40
C ASP A 67 -26.88 -11.51 0.40
N LEU A 68 -25.78 -11.20 -0.29
CA LEU A 68 -24.58 -10.59 0.25
C LEU A 68 -23.99 -9.60 -0.76
N VAL A 69 -23.69 -8.39 -0.31
CA VAL A 69 -22.92 -7.38 -1.04
C VAL A 69 -21.52 -7.30 -0.44
N ILE A 70 -20.49 -7.55 -1.24
CA ILE A 70 -19.10 -7.28 -0.89
C ILE A 70 -18.74 -5.91 -1.44
N LYS A 71 -18.62 -4.94 -0.55
CA LYS A 71 -18.38 -3.53 -0.89
C LYS A 71 -16.89 -3.21 -0.95
N SER A 72 -16.45 -2.62 -2.06
CA SER A 72 -15.11 -2.04 -2.15
C SER A 72 -14.95 -0.88 -1.15
N PRO A 73 -13.81 -0.75 -0.43
CA PRO A 73 -13.55 0.39 0.46
C PRO A 73 -13.58 1.75 -0.22
N SER A 74 -13.35 1.82 -1.55
CA SER A 74 -13.40 3.06 -2.33
C SER A 74 -14.82 3.63 -2.51
N ILE A 75 -15.84 2.82 -2.31
CA ILE A 75 -17.25 3.25 -2.40
C ILE A 75 -17.65 3.88 -1.07
N ARG A 76 -18.30 5.03 -1.13
CA ARG A 76 -18.77 5.75 0.06
C ARG A 76 -19.86 4.95 0.77
N GLN A 77 -19.94 5.10 2.09
CA GLN A 77 -20.95 4.40 2.91
C GLN A 77 -22.36 4.97 2.78
N ASP A 78 -22.48 6.23 2.36
CA ASP A 78 -23.74 6.89 2.08
C ASP A 78 -24.20 6.68 0.62
N ASN A 79 -23.61 5.72 -0.10
CA ASN A 79 -24.05 5.39 -1.44
C ASN A 79 -25.48 4.83 -1.41
N GLU A 80 -26.38 5.43 -2.21
CA GLU A 80 -27.82 5.14 -2.21
C GLU A 80 -28.17 3.67 -2.47
N PHE A 81 -27.39 2.98 -3.29
CA PHE A 81 -27.62 1.57 -3.62
C PHE A 81 -27.47 0.64 -2.41
N LEU A 82 -26.69 1.03 -1.39
CA LEU A 82 -26.52 0.21 -0.18
C LEU A 82 -27.83 0.05 0.62
N ALA A 83 -28.79 0.96 0.45
CA ALA A 83 -30.10 0.85 1.09
C ALA A 83 -30.93 -0.36 0.61
N PHE A 84 -30.63 -0.91 -0.56
CA PHE A 84 -31.31 -2.06 -1.15
C PHE A 84 -30.66 -3.40 -0.80
N ALA A 85 -29.48 -3.38 -0.13
CA ALA A 85 -28.73 -4.58 0.20
C ALA A 85 -29.26 -5.24 1.49
N LYS A 86 -29.47 -6.56 1.47
CA LYS A 86 -29.86 -7.36 2.65
C LYS A 86 -28.70 -7.46 3.68
N ARG A 87 -27.49 -7.66 3.19
CA ARG A 87 -26.27 -7.80 3.99
C ARG A 87 -25.11 -7.15 3.26
N ILE A 88 -24.35 -6.33 3.97
CA ILE A 88 -23.17 -5.63 3.41
C ILE A 88 -21.96 -6.03 4.24
N GLU A 89 -20.90 -6.42 3.55
CA GLU A 89 -19.59 -6.68 4.13
C GLU A 89 -18.47 -6.15 3.22
N ASN A 90 -17.28 -6.09 3.76
CA ASN A 90 -16.05 -6.03 2.98
C ASN A 90 -15.29 -7.35 3.13
N ASP A 91 -14.15 -7.50 2.48
CA ASP A 91 -13.32 -8.69 2.52
C ASP A 91 -12.86 -9.06 3.94
N LEU A 92 -12.49 -8.07 4.75
CA LEU A 92 -12.04 -8.29 6.13
C LEU A 92 -13.19 -8.67 7.07
N THR A 93 -14.37 -8.06 6.93
CA THR A 93 -15.52 -8.43 7.78
C THR A 93 -16.00 -9.83 7.48
N TYR A 94 -16.02 -10.21 6.22
CA TYR A 94 -16.34 -11.58 5.82
C TYR A 94 -15.30 -12.58 6.36
N ALA A 95 -14.01 -12.28 6.20
CA ALA A 95 -12.93 -13.13 6.73
C ALA A 95 -13.01 -13.26 8.25
N SER A 96 -13.36 -12.18 8.95
CA SER A 96 -13.48 -12.17 10.41
C SER A 96 -14.67 -12.99 10.93
N SER A 97 -15.63 -13.36 10.10
CA SER A 97 -16.73 -14.24 10.47
C SER A 97 -16.35 -15.73 10.46
N ARG A 98 -15.16 -16.07 9.97
CA ARG A 98 -14.68 -17.45 9.88
C ARG A 98 -14.27 -17.96 11.28
N PRO A 99 -14.64 -19.21 11.67
CA PRO A 99 -14.29 -19.78 12.95
C PRO A 99 -12.76 -19.85 13.21
N GLU A 100 -11.97 -20.03 12.15
CA GLU A 100 -10.51 -20.13 12.18
C GLU A 100 -9.84 -18.85 12.72
N VAL A 101 -10.50 -17.69 12.56
CA VAL A 101 -10.01 -16.41 13.07
C VAL A 101 -9.70 -16.44 14.57
N SER A 102 -10.43 -17.24 15.34
CA SER A 102 -10.19 -17.37 16.79
C SER A 102 -8.82 -17.96 17.14
N GLN A 103 -8.17 -18.63 16.18
CA GLN A 103 -6.85 -19.26 16.37
C GLN A 103 -5.71 -18.39 15.83
N VAL A 104 -6.03 -17.27 15.16
CA VAL A 104 -5.06 -16.43 14.45
C VAL A 104 -4.77 -15.17 15.26
N LYS A 105 -3.49 -14.88 15.49
CA LYS A 105 -3.05 -13.62 16.10
C LYS A 105 -3.01 -12.52 15.04
N ILE A 106 -3.92 -11.57 15.12
CA ILE A 106 -4.04 -10.48 14.14
C ILE A 106 -3.15 -9.33 14.57
N ILE A 107 -2.35 -8.82 13.63
CA ILE A 107 -1.59 -7.57 13.77
C ILE A 107 -2.06 -6.59 12.69
N CYS A 108 -2.64 -5.47 13.10
CA CYS A 108 -3.09 -4.43 12.18
C CYS A 108 -2.02 -3.36 12.00
N VAL A 109 -1.79 -2.95 10.75
CA VAL A 109 -0.84 -1.90 10.42
C VAL A 109 -1.56 -0.81 9.64
N THR A 110 -1.63 0.39 10.21
CA THR A 110 -2.28 1.56 9.61
C THR A 110 -1.41 2.81 9.71
N GLY A 111 -1.86 3.91 9.14
CA GLY A 111 -1.15 5.19 9.13
C GLY A 111 -1.00 5.77 7.73
N SER A 112 -0.42 6.95 7.64
CA SER A 112 -0.25 7.65 6.36
C SER A 112 0.91 7.08 5.54
N ARG A 113 2.05 6.78 6.17
CA ARG A 113 3.29 6.27 5.55
C ARG A 113 3.76 4.96 6.18
N TYR A 114 4.64 4.25 5.50
CA TYR A 114 5.37 3.07 5.98
C TYR A 114 4.49 1.84 6.30
N LYS A 115 3.18 1.88 6.02
CA LYS A 115 2.31 0.71 6.23
C LYS A 115 2.87 -0.54 5.57
N ALA A 116 3.03 -0.49 4.24
CA ALA A 116 3.50 -1.62 3.46
C ALA A 116 4.88 -2.14 3.92
N THR A 117 5.82 -1.23 4.19
CA THR A 117 7.15 -1.60 4.69
C THR A 117 7.06 -2.27 6.06
N THR A 118 6.23 -1.73 6.96
CA THR A 118 6.05 -2.30 8.30
C THR A 118 5.37 -3.66 8.22
N SER A 119 4.28 -3.79 7.44
CA SER A 119 3.56 -5.05 7.26
C SER A 119 4.45 -6.15 6.68
N SER A 120 5.17 -5.84 5.59
CA SER A 120 6.06 -6.80 4.95
C SER A 120 7.25 -7.18 5.83
N ALA A 121 7.83 -6.23 6.57
CA ALA A 121 8.93 -6.51 7.48
C ALA A 121 8.49 -7.35 8.68
N LEU A 122 7.28 -7.13 9.21
CA LEU A 122 6.69 -7.96 10.26
C LEU A 122 6.44 -9.38 9.76
N CYS A 123 5.79 -9.52 8.60
CA CYS A 123 5.52 -10.82 7.98
C CYS A 123 6.82 -11.60 7.74
N HIS A 124 7.81 -10.93 7.13
CA HIS A 124 9.13 -11.52 6.91
C HIS A 124 9.79 -11.96 8.23
N ALA A 125 9.87 -11.07 9.22
CA ALA A 125 10.57 -11.35 10.46
C ALA A 125 9.93 -12.49 11.27
N LEU A 126 8.60 -12.54 11.33
CA LEU A 126 7.88 -13.62 12.01
C LEU A 126 8.11 -14.96 11.31
N ASN A 127 8.07 -15.01 9.97
CA ASN A 127 8.38 -16.21 9.21
C ASN A 127 9.84 -16.66 9.42
N GLU A 128 10.81 -15.73 9.38
CA GLU A 128 12.24 -16.03 9.69
C GLU A 128 12.45 -16.58 11.11
N MET A 129 11.60 -16.19 12.05
CA MET A 129 11.61 -16.72 13.43
C MET A 129 10.81 -18.02 13.60
N GLY A 130 10.30 -18.60 12.51
CA GLY A 130 9.60 -19.90 12.51
C GLY A 130 8.09 -19.81 12.78
N HIS A 131 7.50 -18.61 12.78
CA HIS A 131 6.06 -18.43 12.95
C HIS A 131 5.38 -18.29 11.60
N ARG A 132 4.52 -19.23 11.23
CA ARG A 132 3.76 -19.16 9.98
C ARG A 132 2.91 -17.90 9.95
N THR A 133 3.25 -16.97 9.07
CA THR A 133 2.67 -15.62 9.02
C THR A 133 2.24 -15.31 7.61
N HIS A 134 0.98 -14.89 7.47
CA HIS A 134 0.41 -14.39 6.22
C HIS A 134 0.14 -12.88 6.31
N MET A 135 -0.17 -12.29 5.16
CA MET A 135 -0.42 -10.86 5.07
C MET A 135 -1.52 -10.58 4.05
N CYS A 136 -2.44 -9.67 4.39
CA CYS A 136 -3.50 -9.22 3.49
C CYS A 136 -3.84 -7.73 3.70
N GLY A 137 -4.82 -7.24 2.93
CA GLY A 137 -5.36 -5.90 3.03
C GLY A 137 -4.93 -4.98 1.89
N ASN A 138 -4.61 -3.74 2.19
CA ASN A 138 -4.43 -2.67 1.20
C ASN A 138 -3.23 -2.85 0.22
N MET A 139 -2.41 -3.89 0.39
CA MET A 139 -1.24 -4.17 -0.46
C MET A 139 -1.55 -4.89 -1.78
N GLY A 140 -2.82 -5.09 -2.11
CA GLY A 140 -3.22 -5.86 -3.29
C GLY A 140 -3.27 -7.37 -3.04
N ILE A 141 -3.22 -7.79 -1.79
CA ILE A 141 -3.51 -9.16 -1.35
C ILE A 141 -4.84 -9.10 -0.61
N SER A 142 -5.90 -9.60 -1.23
CA SER A 142 -7.23 -9.60 -0.64
C SER A 142 -7.32 -10.58 0.52
N ALA A 143 -8.19 -10.30 1.50
CA ALA A 143 -8.51 -11.26 2.53
C ALA A 143 -9.14 -12.54 1.94
N PHE A 144 -9.81 -12.46 0.80
CA PHE A 144 -10.36 -13.64 0.12
C PHE A 144 -9.28 -14.57 -0.44
N SER A 145 -8.15 -14.05 -0.93
CA SER A 145 -7.02 -14.91 -1.33
C SER A 145 -6.38 -15.62 -0.14
N GLU A 146 -6.42 -15.02 1.05
CA GLU A 146 -6.02 -15.72 2.29
C GLU A 146 -7.04 -16.78 2.71
N LEU A 147 -8.34 -16.50 2.60
CA LEU A 147 -9.37 -17.50 2.91
C LEU A 147 -9.30 -18.74 2.02
N GLN A 148 -8.88 -18.61 0.76
CA GLN A 148 -8.61 -19.77 -0.10
C GLN A 148 -7.55 -20.69 0.50
N LYS A 149 -6.45 -20.13 1.00
CA LYS A 149 -5.40 -20.90 1.68
C LYS A 149 -5.92 -21.59 2.95
N TRP A 150 -6.77 -20.90 3.72
CA TRP A 150 -7.38 -21.47 4.92
C TRP A 150 -8.31 -22.63 4.58
N ASP A 151 -9.09 -22.53 3.50
CA ASP A 151 -9.93 -23.62 2.99
C ASP A 151 -9.09 -24.85 2.56
N GLU A 152 -7.82 -24.64 2.19
CA GLU A 152 -6.83 -25.68 1.89
C GLU A 152 -6.06 -26.17 3.13
N GLY A 153 -6.36 -25.63 4.32
CA GLY A 153 -5.74 -25.98 5.60
C GLY A 153 -4.49 -25.20 5.95
N ASP A 154 -4.09 -24.20 5.14
CA ASP A 154 -2.96 -23.33 5.43
C ASP A 154 -3.41 -22.11 6.27
N ILE A 155 -3.65 -22.37 7.57
CA ILE A 155 -4.05 -21.36 8.54
C ILE A 155 -2.80 -20.81 9.23
N PRO A 156 -2.55 -19.48 9.20
CA PRO A 156 -1.36 -18.89 9.80
C PRO A 156 -1.48 -18.77 11.33
N GLU A 157 -0.34 -18.70 12.02
CA GLU A 157 -0.30 -18.30 13.43
C GLU A 157 -0.53 -16.79 13.58
N TYR A 158 0.07 -16.01 12.65
CA TYR A 158 -0.09 -14.55 12.59
C TYR A 158 -0.67 -14.11 11.26
N LEU A 159 -1.64 -13.21 11.29
CA LEU A 159 -2.14 -12.51 10.11
C LEU A 159 -1.83 -11.02 10.23
N ILE A 160 -1.01 -10.51 9.33
CA ILE A 160 -0.70 -9.08 9.24
C ILE A 160 -1.71 -8.42 8.29
N ILE A 161 -2.48 -7.46 8.80
CA ILE A 161 -3.49 -6.74 8.00
C ILE A 161 -3.02 -5.30 7.77
N GLU A 162 -2.71 -4.98 6.53
CA GLU A 162 -2.49 -3.58 6.15
C GLU A 162 -3.81 -2.86 5.93
N MET A 163 -4.09 -1.84 6.73
CA MET A 163 -5.35 -1.12 6.67
C MET A 163 -5.17 0.32 6.19
N SER A 164 -5.94 0.72 5.18
CA SER A 164 -6.18 2.14 4.92
C SER A 164 -7.18 2.70 5.93
N THR A 165 -7.22 4.02 6.09
CA THR A 165 -8.21 4.70 6.95
C THR A 165 -9.65 4.34 6.55
N TRP A 166 -9.93 4.27 5.24
CA TRP A 166 -11.24 3.88 4.70
C TRP A 166 -11.59 2.44 5.03
N LEU A 167 -10.64 1.51 4.84
CA LEU A 167 -10.85 0.09 5.15
C LEU A 167 -11.09 -0.12 6.65
N ALA A 168 -10.30 0.54 7.51
CA ALA A 168 -10.46 0.46 8.96
C ALA A 168 -11.84 0.96 9.41
N ARG A 169 -12.32 2.07 8.86
CA ARG A 169 -13.64 2.62 9.14
C ARG A 169 -14.76 1.69 8.70
N ASP A 170 -14.72 1.23 7.44
CA ASP A 170 -15.74 0.35 6.88
C ASP A 170 -15.82 -0.96 7.64
N THR A 171 -14.64 -1.55 7.94
CA THR A 171 -14.55 -2.79 8.72
C THR A 171 -15.18 -2.63 10.09
N TYR A 172 -14.87 -1.56 10.81
CA TYR A 172 -15.44 -1.29 12.12
C TYR A 172 -16.98 -1.16 12.09
N LEU A 173 -17.50 -0.41 11.12
CA LEU A 173 -18.95 -0.15 11.00
C LEU A 173 -19.72 -1.42 10.61
N PHE A 174 -19.20 -2.23 9.71
CA PHE A 174 -19.87 -3.46 9.29
C PHE A 174 -19.80 -4.56 10.36
N MET A 175 -18.76 -4.60 11.15
CA MET A 175 -18.67 -5.54 12.29
C MET A 175 -19.61 -5.19 13.44
N LYS A 176 -20.25 -4.02 13.44
CA LYS A 176 -21.17 -3.56 14.51
C LYS A 176 -20.58 -3.77 15.92
N GLY A 177 -19.28 -3.56 16.07
CA GLY A 177 -18.55 -3.74 17.32
C GLY A 177 -18.03 -5.15 17.60
N ASN A 178 -18.37 -6.15 16.79
CA ASN A 178 -17.85 -7.53 16.91
C ASN A 178 -16.49 -7.66 16.20
N VAL A 179 -15.53 -6.84 16.59
CA VAL A 179 -14.18 -6.90 16.04
C VAL A 179 -13.45 -8.12 16.59
N PRO A 180 -12.75 -8.92 15.74
CA PRO A 180 -11.97 -10.05 16.23
C PRO A 180 -10.87 -9.57 17.18
N HIS A 181 -10.34 -10.49 17.95
CA HIS A 181 -9.22 -10.20 18.82
C HIS A 181 -8.00 -9.78 18.01
N VAL A 182 -7.53 -8.54 18.25
CA VAL A 182 -6.34 -7.98 17.63
C VAL A 182 -5.21 -7.98 18.66
N GLU A 183 -4.13 -8.71 18.37
CA GLU A 183 -2.98 -8.83 19.28
C GLU A 183 -2.24 -7.49 19.38
N ALA A 184 -1.95 -6.87 18.24
CA ALA A 184 -1.31 -5.56 18.21
C ALA A 184 -1.83 -4.69 17.07
N SER A 185 -1.89 -3.40 17.29
CA SER A 185 -2.15 -2.40 16.26
C SER A 185 -1.00 -1.40 16.17
N VAL A 186 -0.58 -1.12 14.95
CA VAL A 186 0.53 -0.22 14.65
C VAL A 186 0.03 0.96 13.85
N ILE A 187 0.12 2.13 14.42
CA ILE A 187 -0.09 3.40 13.72
C ILE A 187 1.29 3.91 13.30
N THR A 188 1.60 3.81 12.00
CA THR A 188 2.97 4.06 11.52
C THR A 188 3.32 5.54 11.45
N SER A 189 2.37 6.38 11.10
CA SER A 189 2.48 7.84 11.05
C SER A 189 1.10 8.46 10.84
N VAL A 190 0.93 9.71 11.29
CA VAL A 190 -0.23 10.54 10.98
C VAL A 190 0.30 11.82 10.33
N PHE A 191 -0.28 12.23 9.18
CA PHE A 191 0.09 13.51 8.58
C PHE A 191 -0.52 14.66 9.36
N GLU A 192 0.29 15.67 9.61
CA GLU A 192 -0.14 16.96 10.05
C GLU A 192 -0.89 17.68 8.91
N ASN A 193 -2.20 17.52 8.89
CA ASN A 193 -3.07 18.55 8.38
C ASN A 193 -3.79 19.13 9.61
N PRO A 194 -3.64 20.42 9.95
CA PRO A 194 -4.17 21.00 11.19
C PRO A 194 -5.67 20.73 11.40
N ASP A 195 -6.43 20.63 10.31
CA ASP A 195 -7.88 20.40 10.35
C ASP A 195 -8.28 18.93 10.49
N THR A 196 -7.31 17.98 10.48
CA THR A 196 -7.59 16.55 10.36
C THR A 196 -6.91 15.67 11.41
N THR A 197 -6.01 16.18 12.25
CA THR A 197 -5.22 15.34 13.19
C THR A 197 -6.12 14.64 14.21
N GLU A 198 -7.10 15.36 14.79
CA GLU A 198 -8.06 14.73 15.71
C GLU A 198 -9.04 13.81 14.99
N GLU A 199 -9.54 14.19 13.82
CA GLU A 199 -10.41 13.36 13.01
C GLU A 199 -9.67 12.13 12.45
N ALA A 200 -8.42 12.28 12.03
CA ALA A 200 -7.58 11.16 11.59
C ALA A 200 -7.23 10.23 12.76
N ALA A 201 -6.91 10.76 13.92
CA ALA A 201 -6.70 9.97 15.13
C ALA A 201 -7.98 9.23 15.55
N ASN A 202 -9.14 9.89 15.46
CA ASN A 202 -10.44 9.25 15.75
C ASN A 202 -10.77 8.14 14.75
N ARG A 203 -10.54 8.34 13.46
CA ARG A 203 -10.78 7.32 12.40
C ARG A 203 -9.82 6.13 12.51
N LEU A 204 -8.55 6.39 12.78
CA LEU A 204 -7.55 5.36 13.02
C LEU A 204 -7.77 4.67 14.36
N GLY A 205 -8.32 5.39 15.35
CA GLY A 205 -8.49 4.94 16.72
C GLY A 205 -9.58 3.88 16.90
N GLU A 206 -10.74 4.01 16.25
CA GLU A 206 -11.89 3.17 16.59
C GLU A 206 -11.67 1.68 16.38
N PHE A 207 -11.10 1.26 15.24
CA PHE A 207 -10.74 -0.14 15.03
C PHE A 207 -9.56 -0.56 15.91
N ASN A 208 -8.55 0.30 16.00
CA ASN A 208 -7.32 0.02 16.74
C ASN A 208 -7.54 -0.14 18.26
N LEU A 209 -8.62 0.44 18.80
CA LEU A 209 -9.00 0.27 20.20
C LEU A 209 -9.42 -1.16 20.58
N HIS A 210 -9.51 -2.07 19.61
CA HIS A 210 -9.75 -3.49 19.86
C HIS A 210 -8.46 -4.32 20.00
N ALA A 211 -7.29 -3.67 19.89
CA ALA A 211 -6.01 -4.33 20.07
C ALA A 211 -5.59 -4.40 21.55
N ASN A 212 -4.93 -5.50 21.92
CA ASN A 212 -4.29 -5.61 23.24
C ASN A 212 -3.19 -4.56 23.38
N HIS A 213 -2.40 -4.36 22.32
CA HIS A 213 -1.28 -3.43 22.30
C HIS A 213 -1.42 -2.43 21.15
N ILE A 214 -1.28 -1.15 21.45
CA ILE A 214 -1.23 -0.10 20.44
C ILE A 214 0.16 0.52 20.44
N ILE A 215 0.79 0.55 19.27
CA ILE A 215 2.08 1.19 19.04
C ILE A 215 1.84 2.36 18.08
N CYS A 216 2.14 3.57 18.51
CA CYS A 216 1.84 4.77 17.75
C CYS A 216 2.96 5.81 17.84
N PRO A 217 2.98 6.83 16.97
CA PRO A 217 3.82 8.00 17.15
C PRO A 217 3.48 8.75 18.44
N ALA A 218 4.48 9.39 19.05
CA ALA A 218 4.30 10.09 20.33
C ALA A 218 3.24 11.20 20.27
N GLU A 219 3.19 11.89 19.13
CA GLU A 219 2.28 13.01 18.88
C GLU A 219 0.80 12.62 18.86
N VAL A 220 0.47 11.35 18.62
CA VAL A 220 -0.93 10.90 18.60
C VAL A 220 -1.31 10.06 19.82
N LYS A 221 -0.36 9.75 20.69
CA LYS A 221 -0.57 8.92 21.87
C LYS A 221 -1.68 9.45 22.77
N ASP A 222 -1.61 10.73 23.15
CA ASP A 222 -2.57 11.36 24.05
C ASP A 222 -4.00 11.35 23.48
N ALA A 223 -4.13 11.53 22.15
CA ALA A 223 -5.43 11.48 21.47
C ALA A 223 -6.03 10.06 21.53
N ILE A 224 -5.19 9.05 21.35
CA ILE A 224 -5.61 7.64 21.43
C ILE A 224 -5.97 7.27 22.87
N GLU A 225 -5.20 7.69 23.87
CA GLU A 225 -5.50 7.46 25.28
C GLU A 225 -6.83 8.08 25.71
N LYS A 226 -7.09 9.33 25.30
CA LYS A 226 -8.37 10.00 25.54
C LYS A 226 -9.54 9.27 24.88
N LEU A 227 -9.35 8.83 23.64
CA LEU A 227 -10.38 8.08 22.92
C LEU A 227 -10.64 6.71 23.55
N ALA A 228 -9.60 5.99 23.98
CA ALA A 228 -9.69 4.72 24.69
C ALA A 228 -10.47 4.87 25.99
N ALA A 229 -10.14 5.89 26.79
CA ALA A 229 -10.85 6.18 28.04
C ALA A 229 -12.32 6.50 27.80
N LYS A 230 -12.64 7.34 26.79
CA LYS A 230 -14.03 7.69 26.40
C LYS A 230 -14.84 6.46 25.99
N LYS A 231 -14.24 5.47 25.37
CA LYS A 231 -14.89 4.23 24.88
C LYS A 231 -14.85 3.09 25.92
N ALA A 232 -14.30 3.31 27.11
CA ALA A 232 -14.14 2.31 28.18
C ALA A 232 -13.48 1.02 27.68
N LYS A 233 -12.44 1.11 26.84
CA LYS A 233 -11.74 -0.03 26.26
C LYS A 233 -10.55 -0.46 27.13
N ASN A 234 -10.47 -1.77 27.40
CA ASN A 234 -9.33 -2.38 28.08
C ASN A 234 -8.20 -2.62 27.07
N ILE A 235 -7.23 -1.72 27.02
CA ILE A 235 -6.03 -1.84 26.21
C ILE A 235 -4.87 -2.12 27.14
N SER A 236 -4.15 -3.22 26.93
CA SER A 236 -3.05 -3.62 27.81
C SER A 236 -1.88 -2.63 27.78
N SER A 237 -1.62 -2.01 26.66
CA SER A 237 -0.68 -0.88 26.57
C SER A 237 -0.91 -0.01 25.35
N ILE A 238 -0.71 1.30 25.55
CA ILE A 238 -0.57 2.29 24.48
C ILE A 238 0.85 2.85 24.60
N GLU A 239 1.71 2.53 23.64
CA GLU A 239 3.12 2.91 23.69
C GLU A 239 3.45 3.88 22.57
N ALA A 240 4.04 5.02 22.96
CA ALA A 240 4.79 5.79 22.01
C ALA A 240 5.97 4.95 21.54
N ALA A 241 6.01 4.65 20.25
CA ALA A 241 7.16 3.97 19.69
C ALA A 241 8.38 4.84 19.93
N SER A 242 9.17 4.51 20.96
CA SER A 242 10.43 5.17 21.19
C SER A 242 11.40 4.69 20.11
N TRP A 243 11.53 5.50 19.09
CA TRP A 243 12.40 5.25 17.94
C TRP A 243 13.90 5.17 18.31
N ALA A 244 14.20 5.34 19.59
CA ALA A 244 15.57 5.44 20.10
C ALA A 244 16.30 4.09 20.32
N MET A 245 15.63 2.95 20.18
CA MET A 245 16.17 1.69 20.75
C MET A 245 17.12 0.90 19.85
N SER A 246 17.37 1.27 18.60
CA SER A 246 18.38 0.58 17.80
C SER A 246 19.03 1.47 16.76
N LYS A 247 20.20 2.04 17.09
CA LYS A 247 21.08 2.68 16.10
C LYS A 247 21.58 1.70 15.01
N ALA A 248 21.35 0.40 15.20
CA ALA A 248 21.81 -0.66 14.29
C ALA A 248 20.85 -0.96 13.13
N LEU A 249 19.60 -0.47 13.18
CA LEU A 249 18.60 -0.70 12.14
C LEU A 249 18.22 0.62 11.45
N PRO A 250 17.97 0.60 10.13
CA PRO A 250 17.40 1.75 9.42
C PRO A 250 16.10 2.22 10.06
N ASP A 251 15.79 3.51 9.98
CA ASP A 251 14.59 4.11 10.58
C ASP A 251 13.30 3.40 10.21
N LYS A 252 13.19 2.94 8.96
CA LYS A 252 12.03 2.18 8.48
C LYS A 252 11.81 0.85 9.22
N MET A 253 12.84 0.29 9.88
CA MET A 253 12.78 -0.97 10.63
C MET A 253 12.44 -0.77 12.12
N ARG A 254 12.43 0.44 12.62
CA ARG A 254 12.14 0.71 14.04
C ARG A 254 10.71 0.32 14.42
N ARG A 255 9.75 0.51 13.49
CA ARG A 255 8.34 0.17 13.72
C ARG A 255 8.13 -1.34 13.88
N PRO A 256 8.51 -2.18 12.91
CA PRO A 256 8.41 -3.63 13.09
C PRO A 256 9.22 -4.12 14.29
N TYR A 257 10.39 -3.52 14.59
CA TYR A 257 11.14 -3.85 15.80
C TYR A 257 10.33 -3.62 17.08
N ALA A 258 9.69 -2.46 17.23
CA ALA A 258 8.90 -2.13 18.42
C ALA A 258 7.73 -3.11 18.63
N VAL A 259 7.05 -3.50 17.54
CA VAL A 259 5.97 -4.50 17.59
C VAL A 259 6.50 -5.84 18.04
N LEU A 260 7.53 -6.37 17.39
CA LEU A 260 8.11 -7.68 17.72
C LEU A 260 8.65 -7.71 19.17
N LYS A 261 9.23 -6.60 19.62
CA LYS A 261 9.67 -6.45 21.01
C LYS A 261 8.50 -6.52 21.98
N LYS A 262 7.38 -5.89 21.64
CA LYS A 262 6.15 -5.92 22.44
C LYS A 262 5.52 -7.31 22.49
N LEU A 263 5.62 -8.07 21.40
CA LEU A 263 5.18 -9.47 21.34
C LEU A 263 6.09 -10.43 22.10
N GLY A 264 7.16 -9.94 22.75
CA GLY A 264 8.03 -10.73 23.64
C GLY A 264 9.27 -11.31 22.97
N PHE A 265 9.54 -11.02 21.70
CA PHE A 265 10.75 -11.53 21.04
C PHE A 265 12.01 -10.85 21.57
N SER A 266 13.12 -11.59 21.61
CA SER A 266 14.41 -11.06 22.03
C SER A 266 15.01 -10.11 21.00
N SER A 267 15.78 -9.13 21.45
CA SER A 267 16.43 -8.17 20.54
C SER A 267 17.37 -8.84 19.53
N SER A 268 17.99 -9.96 19.90
CA SER A 268 18.86 -10.74 19.01
C SER A 268 18.08 -11.39 17.85
N GLN A 269 16.96 -12.05 18.16
CA GLN A 269 16.05 -12.63 17.15
C GLN A 269 15.53 -11.57 16.19
N ILE A 270 15.01 -10.46 16.73
CA ILE A 270 14.45 -9.37 15.94
C ILE A 270 15.52 -8.76 15.01
N ASN A 271 16.71 -8.46 15.53
CA ASN A 271 17.78 -7.90 14.73
C ASN A 271 18.26 -8.84 13.62
N ALA A 272 18.36 -10.14 13.88
CA ALA A 272 18.72 -11.13 12.88
C ALA A 272 17.68 -11.19 11.76
N ALA A 273 16.40 -11.30 12.11
CA ALA A 273 15.28 -11.38 11.17
C ALA A 273 15.09 -10.09 10.34
N LEU A 274 15.17 -8.91 10.97
CA LEU A 274 15.03 -7.65 10.24
C LEU A 274 16.24 -7.29 9.36
N LYS A 275 17.45 -7.78 9.68
CA LYS A 275 18.62 -7.61 8.82
C LYS A 275 18.50 -8.37 7.50
N SER A 276 17.83 -9.52 7.48
CA SER A 276 17.60 -10.31 6.26
C SER A 276 16.53 -9.73 5.36
N PHE A 277 15.70 -8.79 5.85
CA PHE A 277 14.64 -8.16 5.08
C PHE A 277 15.19 -7.25 3.98
N LYS A 278 15.06 -7.67 2.74
CA LYS A 278 15.58 -6.93 1.56
C LYS A 278 14.72 -5.73 1.14
N GLY A 279 13.60 -5.49 1.80
CA GLY A 279 12.63 -4.46 1.41
C GLY A 279 11.51 -5.01 0.53
N ILE A 280 10.68 -4.10 0.03
CA ILE A 280 9.57 -4.44 -0.87
C ILE A 280 10.02 -4.16 -2.30
N PRO A 281 9.87 -5.11 -3.24
CA PRO A 281 10.15 -4.86 -4.64
C PRO A 281 9.44 -3.60 -5.14
N ASN A 282 10.13 -2.79 -5.91
CA ASN A 282 9.63 -1.54 -6.50
C ASN A 282 9.21 -0.43 -5.51
N ARG A 283 9.60 -0.53 -4.22
CA ARG A 283 9.37 0.53 -3.21
C ARG A 283 10.67 0.89 -2.51
N CYS A 284 11.34 1.95 -2.95
CA CYS A 284 12.66 2.34 -2.49
C CYS A 284 13.63 1.13 -2.46
N GLU A 285 13.51 0.24 -3.43
CA GLU A 285 14.30 -0.99 -3.56
C GLU A 285 15.72 -0.64 -4.00
N LEU A 286 16.72 -1.02 -3.21
CA LEU A 286 18.12 -0.89 -3.61
C LEU A 286 18.45 -1.97 -4.65
N VAL A 287 18.62 -1.55 -5.90
CA VAL A 287 18.94 -2.45 -7.04
C VAL A 287 20.43 -2.68 -7.16
N LEU A 288 21.21 -1.62 -7.07
CA LEU A 288 22.67 -1.66 -7.18
C LEU A 288 23.30 -0.61 -6.26
N ARG A 289 24.39 -0.98 -5.62
CA ARG A 289 25.27 -0.06 -4.91
C ARG A 289 26.67 -0.19 -5.45
N THR A 290 27.22 0.92 -5.89
CA THR A 290 28.65 1.07 -6.22
C THR A 290 29.35 1.88 -5.13
N GLU A 291 30.61 2.16 -5.31
CA GLU A 291 31.39 2.97 -4.38
C GLU A 291 30.84 4.39 -4.23
N ASN A 292 30.37 4.99 -5.31
CA ASN A 292 29.93 6.40 -5.38
C ASN A 292 28.46 6.59 -5.73
N ALA A 293 27.68 5.53 -5.98
CA ALA A 293 26.27 5.63 -6.35
C ALA A 293 25.40 4.49 -5.81
N MET A 294 24.12 4.83 -5.54
CA MET A 294 23.03 3.88 -5.30
C MET A 294 21.99 4.02 -6.41
N TYR A 295 21.48 2.89 -6.90
CA TYR A 295 20.38 2.82 -7.84
C TYR A 295 19.14 2.32 -7.12
N ILE A 296 18.13 3.18 -7.02
CA ILE A 296 16.93 2.95 -6.22
C ILE A 296 15.72 2.86 -7.13
N ASN A 297 15.00 1.75 -7.02
CA ASN A 297 13.75 1.50 -7.72
C ASN A 297 12.56 1.81 -6.82
N ASP A 298 11.83 2.87 -7.15
CA ASP A 298 10.59 3.27 -6.49
C ASP A 298 9.44 3.38 -7.52
N SER A 299 9.39 2.41 -8.44
CA SER A 299 8.39 2.38 -9.51
C SER A 299 6.94 2.36 -9.00
N SER A 300 6.70 1.95 -7.76
CA SER A 300 5.37 2.00 -7.11
C SER A 300 4.91 3.41 -6.75
N SER A 301 5.73 4.44 -6.91
CA SER A 301 5.33 5.85 -6.77
C SER A 301 4.59 6.31 -8.03
N VAL A 302 3.28 5.98 -8.09
CA VAL A 302 2.42 6.22 -9.26
C VAL A 302 1.64 7.55 -9.18
N ILE A 303 1.86 8.36 -8.15
CA ILE A 303 1.25 9.68 -7.98
C ILE A 303 2.32 10.73 -7.62
N PRO A 304 2.17 12.00 -8.05
CA PRO A 304 3.17 13.04 -7.87
C PRO A 304 3.64 13.26 -6.44
N VAL A 305 2.73 13.29 -5.47
CA VAL A 305 3.07 13.50 -4.05
C VAL A 305 3.97 12.40 -3.47
N ALA A 306 3.92 11.18 -4.03
CA ALA A 306 4.76 10.08 -3.56
C ALA A 306 6.26 10.31 -3.83
N VAL A 307 6.58 11.06 -4.88
CA VAL A 307 7.97 11.39 -5.25
C VAL A 307 8.65 12.21 -4.16
N ASN A 308 7.94 13.18 -3.56
CA ASN A 308 8.50 14.00 -2.49
C ASN A 308 8.98 13.12 -1.34
N PHE A 309 8.16 12.14 -0.95
CA PHE A 309 8.49 11.24 0.17
C PHE A 309 9.71 10.38 -0.10
N THR A 310 9.91 10.00 -1.35
CA THR A 310 11.07 9.20 -1.71
C THR A 310 12.32 10.06 -1.82
N VAL A 311 12.23 11.24 -2.41
CA VAL A 311 13.35 12.19 -2.52
C VAL A 311 13.81 12.65 -1.14
N ASP A 312 12.88 12.95 -0.22
CA ASP A 312 13.19 13.38 1.16
C ASP A 312 14.00 12.32 1.95
N ASN A 313 13.88 11.03 1.62
CA ASN A 313 14.74 10.01 2.22
C ASN A 313 16.24 10.16 1.86
N TYR A 314 16.54 10.94 0.85
CA TYR A 314 17.90 11.16 0.31
C TYR A 314 18.28 12.64 0.28
N GLU A 315 17.64 13.51 1.07
CA GLU A 315 17.81 14.98 1.06
C GLU A 315 19.27 15.44 1.23
N SER A 316 20.09 14.64 1.93
CA SER A 316 21.52 14.94 2.13
C SER A 316 22.42 14.48 0.97
N LEU A 317 21.86 13.84 -0.06
CA LEU A 317 22.59 13.26 -1.19
C LEU A 317 22.15 13.88 -2.51
N PRO A 318 23.02 14.02 -3.51
CA PRO A 318 22.62 14.39 -4.85
C PRO A 318 21.71 13.32 -5.47
N VAL A 319 20.46 13.69 -5.80
CA VAL A 319 19.47 12.78 -6.40
C VAL A 319 19.36 13.06 -7.91
N HIS A 320 19.67 12.06 -8.72
CA HIS A 320 19.44 12.04 -10.17
C HIS A 320 18.11 11.34 -10.42
N LEU A 321 17.04 12.14 -10.58
CA LEU A 321 15.66 11.68 -10.61
C LEU A 321 15.23 11.21 -12.00
N ILE A 322 14.67 10.02 -12.10
CA ILE A 322 13.95 9.50 -13.28
C ILE A 322 12.46 9.52 -12.94
N CYS A 323 11.69 10.37 -13.64
CA CYS A 323 10.26 10.56 -13.36
C CYS A 323 9.44 10.79 -14.62
N GLY A 324 8.10 10.81 -14.46
CA GLY A 324 7.16 10.95 -15.57
C GLY A 324 6.51 9.64 -16.00
N GLY A 325 5.61 9.71 -16.96
CA GLY A 325 4.80 8.61 -17.48
C GLY A 325 3.41 9.05 -17.92
N SER A 326 2.42 8.19 -17.69
CA SER A 326 1.04 8.32 -18.15
C SER A 326 0.15 9.06 -17.15
N ASP A 327 -1.11 9.30 -17.55
CA ASP A 327 -2.19 9.88 -16.74
C ASP A 327 -2.13 11.39 -16.56
N SER A 328 -2.59 12.10 -17.58
CA SER A 328 -2.65 13.57 -17.60
C SER A 328 -3.65 14.21 -16.62
N SER A 329 -4.43 13.41 -15.87
CA SER A 329 -5.33 13.90 -14.82
C SER A 329 -4.60 14.27 -13.54
N LEU A 330 -3.36 13.79 -13.35
CA LEU A 330 -2.55 14.05 -12.17
C LEU A 330 -2.08 15.51 -12.08
N ASP A 331 -1.95 16.03 -10.87
CA ASP A 331 -1.41 17.38 -10.61
C ASP A 331 0.11 17.33 -10.40
N ALA A 332 0.87 17.80 -11.40
CA ALA A 332 2.32 17.84 -11.36
C ALA A 332 2.91 18.80 -10.30
N HIS A 333 2.14 19.82 -9.86
CA HIS A 333 2.61 20.76 -8.83
C HIS A 333 2.93 20.08 -7.51
N ALA A 334 2.25 18.97 -7.21
CA ALA A 334 2.48 18.20 -6.01
C ALA A 334 3.90 17.63 -5.86
N MET A 335 4.70 17.56 -6.95
CA MET A 335 6.10 17.11 -6.90
C MET A 335 7.13 18.22 -7.16
N LEU A 336 6.71 19.49 -7.23
CA LEU A 336 7.58 20.61 -7.60
C LEU A 336 8.78 20.79 -6.68
N GLN A 337 8.62 20.52 -5.38
CA GLN A 337 9.71 20.59 -4.41
C GLN A 337 10.82 19.60 -4.77
N SER A 338 10.47 18.35 -5.03
CA SER A 338 11.43 17.30 -5.43
C SER A 338 12.12 17.60 -6.77
N LEU A 339 11.37 18.18 -7.71
CA LEU A 339 11.93 18.60 -9.00
C LEU A 339 12.98 19.71 -8.84
N ARG A 340 12.79 20.64 -7.88
CA ARG A 340 13.74 21.72 -7.59
C ARG A 340 14.99 21.24 -6.85
N SER A 341 14.85 20.23 -5.99
CA SER A 341 15.97 19.68 -5.20
C SER A 341 16.80 18.65 -5.97
N ALA A 342 16.27 18.08 -7.05
CA ALA A 342 16.98 17.08 -7.84
C ALA A 342 18.26 17.63 -8.51
N ALA A 343 19.36 16.91 -8.39
CA ALA A 343 20.63 17.25 -9.06
C ALA A 343 20.53 17.13 -10.60
N SER A 344 19.69 16.24 -11.10
CA SER A 344 19.32 16.16 -12.51
C SER A 344 17.97 15.43 -12.68
N ILE A 345 17.29 15.69 -13.80
CA ILE A 345 16.00 15.09 -14.11
C ILE A 345 16.05 14.44 -15.50
N SER A 346 15.67 13.16 -15.54
CA SER A 346 15.45 12.36 -16.76
C SER A 346 13.96 12.01 -16.84
N LEU A 347 13.28 12.44 -17.89
CA LEU A 347 11.84 12.23 -18.04
C LEU A 347 11.56 10.94 -18.81
N LEU A 348 10.60 10.16 -18.33
CA LEU A 348 9.97 9.07 -19.08
C LEU A 348 8.84 9.62 -19.95
N ALA A 349 8.68 9.08 -21.15
CA ALA A 349 7.59 9.44 -22.04
C ALA A 349 6.21 9.08 -21.46
N GLY A 350 5.17 9.80 -21.90
CA GLY A 350 3.78 9.56 -21.52
C GLY A 350 2.95 10.86 -21.45
N SER A 351 1.64 10.71 -21.37
CA SER A 351 0.68 11.82 -21.43
C SER A 351 0.82 12.80 -20.25
N PHE A 352 1.10 12.30 -19.03
CA PHE A 352 1.40 13.14 -17.87
C PHE A 352 2.65 13.99 -18.12
N THR A 353 3.71 13.35 -18.60
CA THR A 353 4.98 14.03 -18.91
C THR A 353 4.77 15.15 -19.91
N GLN A 354 4.12 14.88 -21.03
CA GLN A 354 3.93 15.84 -22.11
C GLN A 354 3.01 17.00 -21.71
N LYS A 355 1.86 16.70 -21.10
CA LYS A 355 0.77 17.66 -20.89
C LYS A 355 0.90 18.43 -19.56
N LYS A 356 1.61 17.89 -18.56
CA LYS A 356 1.67 18.46 -17.22
C LYS A 356 3.11 18.75 -16.77
N LEU A 357 3.99 17.75 -16.84
CA LEU A 357 5.30 17.85 -16.22
C LEU A 357 6.26 18.76 -17.01
N ILE A 358 6.33 18.63 -18.32
CA ILE A 358 7.17 19.49 -19.18
C ILE A 358 6.75 20.97 -19.10
N PRO A 359 5.46 21.33 -19.20
CA PRO A 359 5.02 22.72 -19.00
C PRO A 359 5.46 23.27 -17.64
N LEU A 360 5.24 22.53 -16.54
CA LEU A 360 5.63 22.92 -15.20
C LEU A 360 7.14 23.17 -15.07
N LEU A 361 7.97 22.27 -15.60
CA LEU A 361 9.43 22.40 -15.58
C LEU A 361 9.92 23.63 -16.35
N ARG A 362 9.33 23.90 -17.51
CA ARG A 362 9.65 25.09 -18.33
C ARG A 362 9.26 26.39 -17.63
N GLU A 363 8.06 26.46 -17.08
CA GLU A 363 7.57 27.59 -16.31
C GLU A 363 8.49 27.93 -15.12
N ASN A 364 8.96 26.89 -14.40
CA ASN A 364 9.84 27.03 -13.25
C ASN A 364 11.33 27.10 -13.61
N LYS A 365 11.70 27.09 -14.91
CA LYS A 365 13.10 27.13 -15.41
C LYS A 365 13.95 25.98 -14.87
N ILE A 366 13.36 24.80 -14.66
CA ILE A 366 14.05 23.61 -14.19
C ILE A 366 14.55 22.81 -15.40
N ALA A 367 15.85 22.51 -15.41
CA ALA A 367 16.48 21.77 -16.50
C ALA A 367 16.13 20.28 -16.43
N PHE A 368 15.88 19.68 -17.60
CA PHE A 368 15.60 18.25 -17.72
C PHE A 368 16.12 17.69 -19.05
N LYS A 369 16.14 16.37 -19.16
CA LYS A 369 16.42 15.61 -20.39
C LYS A 369 15.32 14.60 -20.66
N GLY A 370 15.17 14.21 -21.92
CA GLY A 370 14.07 13.38 -22.40
C GLY A 370 12.92 14.23 -22.99
N PRO A 371 11.69 13.70 -23.10
CA PRO A 371 11.25 12.41 -22.58
C PRO A 371 11.82 11.22 -23.34
N TYR A 372 12.18 10.16 -22.61
CA TYR A 372 12.71 8.91 -23.14
C TYR A 372 11.60 7.85 -23.22
N GLU A 373 11.52 7.14 -24.34
CA GLU A 373 10.58 6.01 -24.49
C GLU A 373 11.11 4.73 -23.83
N LYS A 374 12.44 4.57 -23.79
CA LYS A 374 13.12 3.41 -23.23
C LYS A 374 13.73 3.71 -21.87
N MET A 375 13.56 2.82 -20.91
CA MET A 375 14.13 2.94 -19.57
C MET A 375 15.65 2.99 -19.60
N GLU A 376 16.28 2.22 -20.48
CA GLU A 376 17.73 2.16 -20.64
C GLU A 376 18.34 3.52 -20.96
N GLU A 377 17.65 4.33 -21.80
CA GLU A 377 18.11 5.67 -22.16
C GLU A 377 18.02 6.63 -20.98
N ALA A 378 16.90 6.57 -20.23
CA ALA A 378 16.70 7.37 -19.03
C ALA A 378 17.75 7.05 -17.95
N VAL A 379 17.99 5.75 -17.71
CA VAL A 379 19.00 5.27 -16.75
C VAL A 379 20.41 5.69 -17.20
N ARG A 380 20.74 5.52 -18.46
CA ARG A 380 22.05 5.95 -19.01
C ARG A 380 22.26 7.45 -18.87
N ASN A 381 21.23 8.27 -19.17
CA ASN A 381 21.33 9.72 -19.00
C ASN A 381 21.50 10.09 -17.53
N ALA A 382 20.72 9.54 -16.61
CA ALA A 382 20.86 9.81 -15.18
C ALA A 382 22.25 9.39 -14.66
N SER A 383 22.73 8.20 -15.06
CA SER A 383 24.06 7.71 -14.70
C SER A 383 25.21 8.56 -15.25
N SER A 384 25.06 9.14 -16.43
CA SER A 384 26.07 10.04 -17.04
C SER A 384 26.24 11.37 -16.27
N LYS A 385 25.32 11.70 -15.38
CA LYS A 385 25.38 12.89 -14.51
C LYS A 385 26.10 12.64 -13.17
N LEU A 386 26.40 11.40 -12.86
CA LEU A 386 27.15 11.06 -11.67
C LEU A 386 28.56 11.67 -11.74
N ASN A 387 28.96 12.32 -10.65
CA ASN A 387 30.32 12.84 -10.51
C ASN A 387 31.26 11.73 -9.96
N SER A 388 32.02 11.12 -10.84
CA SER A 388 32.96 10.06 -10.49
C SER A 388 34.08 10.49 -9.53
N LYS A 389 34.34 11.79 -9.42
CA LYS A 389 35.36 12.37 -8.52
C LYS A 389 34.78 12.78 -7.16
N SER A 390 33.47 12.65 -6.96
CA SER A 390 32.83 13.00 -5.70
C SER A 390 33.07 11.93 -4.65
N SER A 391 33.46 12.35 -3.46
CA SER A 391 33.50 11.49 -2.27
C SER A 391 32.09 11.33 -1.64
N ILE A 392 31.11 12.11 -2.10
CA ILE A 392 29.72 12.04 -1.61
C ILE A 392 29.00 11.00 -2.44
N LEU A 393 28.34 10.06 -1.77
CA LEU A 393 27.46 9.07 -2.39
C LEU A 393 26.31 9.77 -3.10
N GLN A 394 25.95 9.31 -4.30
CA GLN A 394 24.90 9.90 -5.13
C GLN A 394 23.79 8.87 -5.35
N VAL A 395 22.60 9.31 -5.72
CA VAL A 395 21.44 8.44 -5.90
C VAL A 395 20.87 8.59 -7.31
N VAL A 396 20.79 7.50 -8.06
CA VAL A 396 19.98 7.39 -9.27
C VAL A 396 18.63 6.79 -8.84
N LEU A 397 17.58 7.59 -8.87
CA LEU A 397 16.27 7.27 -8.34
C LEU A 397 15.22 7.17 -9.45
N LEU A 398 14.64 5.99 -9.65
CA LEU A 398 13.39 5.85 -10.36
C LEU A 398 12.24 6.13 -9.38
N SER A 399 11.57 7.26 -9.49
CA SER A 399 10.33 7.57 -8.76
C SER A 399 9.41 8.35 -9.70
N PRO A 400 8.56 7.63 -10.46
CA PRO A 400 7.88 8.20 -11.62
C PRO A 400 6.89 9.30 -11.31
N GLY A 401 6.14 9.22 -10.20
CA GLY A 401 5.05 10.15 -9.88
C GLY A 401 3.89 10.08 -10.86
N ALA A 402 3.80 9.02 -11.66
CA ALA A 402 2.83 8.86 -12.73
C ALA A 402 2.51 7.39 -12.98
N SER A 403 1.34 7.13 -13.56
CA SER A 403 0.91 5.80 -13.97
C SER A 403 1.80 5.21 -15.06
N PRO A 404 1.94 3.88 -15.16
CA PRO A 404 2.83 3.21 -16.11
C PRO A 404 2.21 2.91 -17.48
N PHE A 405 0.88 2.95 -17.62
CA PHE A 405 0.09 2.19 -18.60
C PHE A 405 0.34 2.45 -20.09
N GLU A 406 0.88 3.61 -20.48
CA GLU A 406 1.15 3.89 -21.91
C GLU A 406 2.40 3.16 -22.44
N ASN A 407 3.40 2.93 -21.57
CA ASN A 407 4.68 2.33 -21.97
C ASN A 407 4.95 0.99 -21.29
N TYR A 408 4.26 0.70 -20.18
CA TYR A 408 4.44 -0.50 -19.37
C TYR A 408 3.07 -1.01 -18.92
N GLY A 409 2.87 -2.32 -18.84
CA GLY A 409 1.60 -2.90 -18.43
C GLY A 409 1.19 -2.55 -16.99
N ASN A 410 2.19 -2.35 -16.11
CA ASN A 410 2.00 -1.97 -14.70
C ASN A 410 3.29 -1.43 -14.09
N GLU A 411 3.23 -0.99 -12.84
CA GLU A 411 4.39 -0.49 -12.08
C GLU A 411 5.47 -1.55 -11.83
N PHE A 412 5.12 -2.83 -11.79
CA PHE A 412 6.09 -3.91 -11.61
C PHE A 412 6.91 -4.12 -12.88
N SER A 413 6.27 -4.14 -14.05
CA SER A 413 6.95 -4.23 -15.35
C SER A 413 7.88 -3.04 -15.57
N ARG A 414 7.47 -1.82 -15.18
CA ARG A 414 8.32 -0.62 -15.23
C ARG A 414 9.51 -0.75 -14.30
N GLY A 415 9.32 -1.25 -13.09
CA GLY A 415 10.41 -1.48 -12.14
C GLY A 415 11.38 -2.56 -12.59
N GLU A 416 10.89 -3.61 -13.25
CA GLU A 416 11.73 -4.64 -13.82
C GLU A 416 12.59 -4.10 -14.98
N ALA A 417 12.01 -3.26 -15.85
CA ALA A 417 12.77 -2.57 -16.89
C ALA A 417 13.91 -1.70 -16.30
N PHE A 418 13.67 -1.04 -15.16
CA PHE A 418 14.73 -0.30 -14.47
C PHE A 418 15.85 -1.22 -13.97
N LYS A 419 15.50 -2.36 -13.33
CA LYS A 419 16.49 -3.33 -12.86
C LYS A 419 17.34 -3.89 -14.01
N GLN A 420 16.71 -4.21 -15.13
CA GLN A 420 17.40 -4.66 -16.34
C GLN A 420 18.34 -3.59 -16.89
N ALA A 421 17.88 -2.34 -16.99
CA ALA A 421 18.70 -1.23 -17.46
C ALA A 421 19.91 -0.98 -16.55
N VAL A 422 19.74 -1.06 -15.22
CA VAL A 422 20.84 -0.93 -14.25
C VAL A 422 21.83 -2.09 -14.39
N SER A 423 21.35 -3.32 -14.60
CA SER A 423 22.23 -4.49 -14.75
C SER A 423 23.15 -4.40 -15.98
N GLN A 424 22.74 -3.66 -17.01
CA GLN A 424 23.54 -3.43 -18.23
C GLN A 424 24.66 -2.41 -18.02
N LEU A 425 24.61 -1.59 -16.96
CA LEU A 425 25.69 -0.63 -16.66
C LEU A 425 26.93 -1.30 -16.05
N VAL A 426 26.80 -2.51 -15.55
CA VAL A 426 27.86 -3.24 -14.82
C VAL A 426 28.55 -4.28 -15.74
N ARG A 427 28.03 -4.46 -16.93
CA ARG A 427 28.63 -5.28 -17.99
C ARG A 427 29.53 -4.44 -18.88
#